data_7ea7f384c355e74edd5932aff6202274
#
_entry.id   7ea7f384c355e74edd5932aff6202274
#
_cell.length_a   1.000
_cell.length_b   1.000
_cell.length_c   1.000
_cell.angle_alpha   90.00
_cell.angle_beta   90.00
_cell.angle_gamma   90.00
#
_symmetry.space_group_name_H-M   'P 1'
#
loop_
_entity.id
_entity.type
_entity.pdbx_description
1 polymer ?
#
loop_
_entity_poly.entity_id
_entity_poly.type
_entity_poly.pdbx_seq_one_letter_code
_entity_poly.pdbx_strand_id
1 'polypeptide(L)'
;IASDRLPSGWTGKLWALEQGRKHVETEYLLLLDADIVLAPGTLAGLRAKMHLEDRQFVSLLAELSMDGFWGKLLLPAFVYFFKLLYPFRLANSGAGLVAAAAGGCILTRTQIIDSIGGFGSIKNALIDDCALARRVKSRGARTWMGLTHSAKSARPYPTLATIWNMVARTAFAQLLYSSALLLLCTTVLILAFLVPVIGAALFPGATAAISVATVVVMLCTYSPVLRYYRIPYHWALSLPLAGALFTAMTWTSALRHWLGRGAIWKGRSYTKR
;
A
#
# COMPACT_ATOMS: atom_id res chain seq x y z
N ILE A 1 -6.89 24.98 10.80
CA ILE A 1 -8.13 25.21 10.04
C ILE A 1 -9.21 24.32 10.63
N ALA A 2 -10.32 24.90 11.07
CA ALA A 2 -11.51 24.14 11.45
C ALA A 2 -12.17 23.58 10.19
N SER A 3 -12.46 22.29 10.16
CA SER A 3 -13.12 21.66 9.00
C SER A 3 -14.63 21.88 9.07
N ASP A 4 -15.24 22.22 7.97
CA ASP A 4 -16.70 22.26 7.82
C ASP A 4 -17.32 20.88 8.05
N ARG A 5 -18.65 20.85 8.23
CA ARG A 5 -19.39 19.60 8.37
C ARG A 5 -19.12 18.68 7.15
N LEU A 6 -18.86 17.41 7.42
CA LEU A 6 -18.58 16.41 6.40
C LEU A 6 -19.77 16.23 5.45
N PRO A 7 -19.64 16.55 4.15
CA PRO A 7 -20.71 16.36 3.19
C PRO A 7 -20.94 14.88 2.86
N SER A 8 -22.14 14.56 2.36
CA SER A 8 -22.46 13.20 1.90
C SER A 8 -21.52 12.75 0.76
N GLY A 9 -21.10 11.50 0.81
CA GLY A 9 -20.23 10.89 -0.20
C GLY A 9 -18.74 11.23 -0.06
N TRP A 10 -18.33 11.97 0.97
CA TRP A 10 -16.92 12.22 1.26
C TRP A 10 -16.40 11.30 2.37
N THR A 11 -15.13 10.86 2.25
CA THR A 11 -14.39 10.33 3.39
C THR A 11 -13.87 11.48 4.24
N GLY A 12 -13.77 11.28 5.57
CA GLY A 12 -13.30 12.35 6.47
C GLY A 12 -11.88 12.83 6.14
N LYS A 13 -10.99 11.92 5.69
CA LYS A 13 -9.61 12.27 5.29
C LYS A 13 -9.63 13.16 4.05
N LEU A 14 -10.33 12.74 2.99
CA LEU A 14 -10.37 13.48 1.73
C LEU A 14 -11.06 14.84 1.87
N TRP A 15 -12.09 14.92 2.74
CA TRP A 15 -12.72 16.20 3.04
C TRP A 15 -11.76 17.16 3.74
N ALA A 16 -11.02 16.67 4.74
CA ALA A 16 -10.02 17.48 5.43
C ALA A 16 -8.91 17.96 4.48
N LEU A 17 -8.44 17.09 3.57
CA LEU A 17 -7.46 17.45 2.55
C LEU A 17 -8.01 18.49 1.57
N GLU A 18 -9.27 18.40 1.16
CA GLU A 18 -9.91 19.38 0.27
C GLU A 18 -10.07 20.74 0.96
N GLN A 19 -10.44 20.76 2.25
CA GLN A 19 -10.50 22.01 3.01
C GLN A 19 -9.11 22.64 3.12
N GLY A 20 -8.07 21.84 3.46
CA GLY A 20 -6.70 22.34 3.53
C GLY A 20 -6.19 22.88 2.20
N ARG A 21 -6.50 22.18 1.08
CA ARG A 21 -6.07 22.59 -0.27
C ARG A 21 -6.52 24.00 -0.63
N LYS A 22 -7.72 24.40 -0.24
CA LYS A 22 -8.27 25.75 -0.54
C LYS A 22 -7.46 26.91 0.02
N HIS A 23 -6.57 26.63 0.98
CA HIS A 23 -5.70 27.62 1.61
C HIS A 23 -4.24 27.51 1.14
N VAL A 24 -3.97 26.68 0.12
CA VAL A 24 -2.61 26.51 -0.40
C VAL A 24 -2.37 27.47 -1.55
N GLU A 25 -1.39 28.37 -1.36
CA GLU A 25 -0.95 29.36 -2.37
C GLU A 25 0.44 29.04 -2.93
N THR A 26 1.08 27.97 -2.41
CA THR A 26 2.44 27.58 -2.81
C THR A 26 2.43 26.66 -4.03
N GLU A 27 3.56 26.65 -4.77
CA GLU A 27 3.76 25.78 -5.94
C GLU A 27 3.64 24.29 -5.60
N TYR A 28 4.05 23.90 -4.39
CA TYR A 28 4.08 22.52 -3.94
C TYR A 28 3.13 22.30 -2.77
N LEU A 29 2.47 21.16 -2.79
CA LEU A 29 1.60 20.66 -1.73
C LEU A 29 2.22 19.37 -1.16
N LEU A 30 2.52 19.37 0.14
CA LEU A 30 2.91 18.17 0.88
C LEU A 30 1.70 17.59 1.59
N LEU A 31 1.31 16.36 1.19
CA LEU A 31 0.32 15.55 1.89
C LEU A 31 1.08 14.64 2.85
N LEU A 32 0.79 14.75 4.13
CA LEU A 32 1.47 14.01 5.18
C LEU A 32 0.42 13.42 6.14
N ASP A 33 0.48 12.10 6.36
CA ASP A 33 -0.37 11.50 7.40
C ASP A 33 0.13 11.94 8.79
N ALA A 34 -0.78 12.13 9.73
CA ALA A 34 -0.50 12.70 11.05
C ALA A 34 0.45 11.85 11.92
N ASP A 35 0.63 10.58 11.57
CA ASP A 35 1.52 9.63 12.24
C ASP A 35 2.87 9.45 11.51
N ILE A 36 3.19 10.30 10.54
CA ILE A 36 4.46 10.24 9.80
C ILE A 36 5.43 11.29 10.33
N VAL A 37 6.63 10.84 10.65
CA VAL A 37 7.77 11.68 11.04
C VAL A 37 8.77 11.72 9.90
N LEU A 38 9.13 12.92 9.45
CA LEU A 38 10.14 13.14 8.42
C LEU A 38 11.51 13.43 9.04
N ALA A 39 12.53 12.77 8.54
CA ALA A 39 13.91 13.13 8.88
C ALA A 39 14.28 14.50 8.28
N PRO A 40 15.23 15.23 8.90
CA PRO A 40 15.76 16.46 8.34
C PRO A 40 16.22 16.28 6.89
N GLY A 41 15.96 17.25 6.04
CA GLY A 41 16.34 17.21 4.62
C GLY A 41 15.39 16.40 3.71
N THR A 42 14.42 15.65 4.22
CA THR A 42 13.51 14.84 3.39
C THR A 42 12.74 15.69 2.37
N LEU A 43 12.22 16.85 2.77
CA LEU A 43 11.48 17.73 1.86
C LEU A 43 12.40 18.30 0.76
N ALA A 44 13.62 18.68 1.11
CA ALA A 44 14.60 19.15 0.14
C ALA A 44 14.95 18.04 -0.88
N GLY A 45 15.14 16.80 -0.42
CA GLY A 45 15.36 15.64 -1.27
C GLY A 45 14.19 15.33 -2.21
N LEU A 46 12.95 15.42 -1.73
CA LEU A 46 11.75 15.26 -2.56
C LEU A 46 11.66 16.35 -3.65
N ARG A 47 11.92 17.61 -3.29
CA ARG A 47 11.96 18.71 -4.27
C ARG A 47 13.06 18.51 -5.31
N ALA A 48 14.27 18.15 -4.87
CA ALA A 48 15.37 17.87 -5.78
C ALA A 48 15.00 16.74 -6.77
N LYS A 49 14.39 15.66 -6.28
CA LYS A 49 13.91 14.57 -7.14
C LYS A 49 12.86 15.02 -8.15
N MET A 50 11.91 15.87 -7.74
CA MET A 50 10.92 16.45 -8.65
C MET A 50 11.57 17.26 -9.78
N HIS A 51 12.57 18.07 -9.44
CA HIS A 51 13.29 18.88 -10.44
C HIS A 51 14.19 18.05 -11.34
N LEU A 52 15.05 17.21 -10.78
CA LEU A 52 16.05 16.45 -11.53
C LEU A 52 15.44 15.40 -12.47
N GLU A 53 14.33 14.79 -12.06
CA GLU A 53 13.66 13.75 -12.84
C GLU A 53 12.38 14.27 -13.52
N ASP A 54 12.11 15.55 -13.45
CA ASP A 54 10.91 16.23 -13.96
C ASP A 54 9.62 15.49 -13.55
N ARG A 55 9.47 15.24 -12.24
CA ARG A 55 8.30 14.62 -11.65
C ARG A 55 7.33 15.67 -11.12
N GLN A 56 6.04 15.44 -11.29
CA GLN A 56 5.01 16.32 -10.76
C GLN A 56 4.35 15.78 -9.50
N PHE A 57 4.58 14.50 -9.20
CA PHE A 57 3.99 13.79 -8.06
C PHE A 57 4.98 12.74 -7.57
N VAL A 58 5.43 12.86 -6.34
CA VAL A 58 6.41 11.97 -5.71
C VAL A 58 5.85 11.46 -4.39
N SER A 59 5.85 10.12 -4.21
CA SER A 59 5.33 9.47 -3.01
C SER A 59 6.40 8.61 -2.34
N LEU A 60 6.46 8.65 -1.02
CA LEU A 60 7.34 7.81 -0.21
C LEU A 60 6.50 6.78 0.56
N LEU A 61 6.85 5.50 0.38
CA LEU A 61 6.38 4.45 1.26
C LEU A 61 7.14 4.54 2.58
N ALA A 62 6.50 5.13 3.58
CA ALA A 62 7.08 5.33 4.90
C ALA A 62 7.49 4.01 5.54
N GLU A 63 8.60 4.02 6.27
CA GLU A 63 9.06 2.88 7.06
C GLU A 63 8.05 2.62 8.19
N LEU A 64 7.50 1.40 8.22
CA LEU A 64 6.61 0.96 9.29
C LEU A 64 7.44 0.44 10.47
N SER A 65 6.94 0.61 11.70
CA SER A 65 7.55 -0.01 12.88
C SER A 65 7.39 -1.53 12.79
N MET A 66 8.51 -2.23 12.54
CA MET A 66 8.58 -3.69 12.41
C MET A 66 8.98 -4.36 13.72
N ASP A 67 8.58 -3.77 14.86
CA ASP A 67 8.89 -4.27 16.18
C ASP A 67 8.06 -5.51 16.55
N GLY A 68 8.63 -6.34 17.42
CA GLY A 68 7.97 -7.56 17.89
C GLY A 68 7.82 -8.64 16.82
N PHE A 69 7.23 -9.77 17.23
CA PHE A 69 7.08 -10.95 16.38
C PHE A 69 6.14 -10.67 15.16
N TRP A 70 4.96 -10.14 15.41
CA TRP A 70 3.98 -9.89 14.34
C TRP A 70 4.43 -8.82 13.35
N GLY A 71 5.14 -7.79 13.84
CA GLY A 71 5.72 -6.75 12.99
C GLY A 71 6.76 -7.34 12.02
N LYS A 72 7.69 -8.16 12.52
CA LYS A 72 8.72 -8.82 11.71
C LYS A 72 8.15 -9.86 10.74
N LEU A 73 7.10 -10.57 11.14
CA LEU A 73 6.42 -11.58 10.31
C LEU A 73 5.66 -10.95 9.14
N LEU A 74 4.88 -9.91 9.40
CA LEU A 74 3.84 -9.45 8.47
C LEU A 74 4.19 -8.15 7.74
N LEU A 75 4.87 -7.19 8.37
CA LEU A 75 5.07 -5.89 7.71
C LEU A 75 6.07 -5.91 6.55
N PRO A 76 7.19 -6.66 6.60
CA PRO A 76 8.03 -6.88 5.41
C PRO A 76 7.25 -7.59 4.29
N ALA A 77 6.43 -8.60 4.65
CA ALA A 77 5.59 -9.30 3.69
C ALA A 77 4.51 -8.38 3.09
N PHE A 78 3.93 -7.45 3.87
CA PHE A 78 3.04 -6.42 3.37
C PHE A 78 3.71 -5.57 2.27
N VAL A 79 4.93 -5.11 2.52
CA VAL A 79 5.69 -4.34 1.52
C VAL A 79 6.02 -5.20 0.30
N TYR A 80 6.37 -6.46 0.48
CA TYR A 80 6.63 -7.40 -0.60
C TYR A 80 5.38 -7.60 -1.49
N PHE A 81 4.22 -7.89 -0.91
CA PHE A 81 2.96 -8.03 -1.65
C PHE A 81 2.53 -6.72 -2.31
N PHE A 82 2.75 -5.59 -1.65
CA PHE A 82 2.51 -4.28 -2.25
C PHE A 82 3.36 -4.05 -3.50
N LYS A 83 4.65 -4.46 -3.48
CA LYS A 83 5.54 -4.38 -4.65
C LYS A 83 5.16 -5.36 -5.77
N LEU A 84 4.60 -6.52 -5.44
CA LEU A 84 4.06 -7.44 -6.45
C LEU A 84 2.79 -6.88 -7.11
N LEU A 85 1.92 -6.27 -6.32
CA LEU A 85 0.68 -5.66 -6.81
C LEU A 85 0.95 -4.39 -7.62
N TYR A 86 1.94 -3.61 -7.21
CA TYR A 86 2.38 -2.37 -7.83
C TYR A 86 3.88 -2.40 -8.11
N PRO A 87 4.32 -3.09 -9.19
CA PRO A 87 5.74 -3.09 -9.55
C PRO A 87 6.25 -1.66 -9.73
N PHE A 88 7.21 -1.24 -8.92
CA PHE A 88 7.65 0.16 -8.87
C PHE A 88 8.18 0.66 -10.23
N ARG A 89 8.83 -0.23 -11.00
CA ARG A 89 9.28 0.12 -12.37
C ARG A 89 8.11 0.53 -13.26
N LEU A 90 6.99 -0.19 -13.19
CA LEU A 90 5.78 0.12 -13.96
C LEU A 90 5.03 1.33 -13.38
N ALA A 91 4.92 1.41 -12.04
CA ALA A 91 4.27 2.55 -11.39
C ALA A 91 5.00 3.88 -11.70
N ASN A 92 6.34 3.84 -11.79
CA ASN A 92 7.21 4.99 -12.06
C ASN A 92 7.44 5.28 -13.55
N SER A 93 6.98 4.39 -14.43
CA SER A 93 7.07 4.59 -15.88
C SER A 93 6.00 5.58 -16.39
N GLY A 94 6.17 6.09 -17.59
CA GLY A 94 5.16 6.91 -18.27
C GLY A 94 3.91 6.14 -18.71
N ALA A 95 3.96 4.78 -18.70
CA ALA A 95 2.81 3.96 -19.08
C ALA A 95 1.66 4.08 -18.06
N GLY A 96 0.44 4.30 -18.53
CA GLY A 96 -0.75 4.47 -17.70
C GLY A 96 -1.26 3.20 -17.01
N LEU A 97 -0.67 2.01 -17.31
CA LEU A 97 -1.16 0.71 -16.86
C LEU A 97 -1.14 0.54 -15.33
N VAL A 98 -0.09 1.03 -14.67
CA VAL A 98 0.05 0.94 -13.22
C VAL A 98 0.24 2.34 -12.65
N ALA A 99 -0.60 2.70 -11.68
CA ALA A 99 -0.46 3.92 -10.89
C ALA A 99 -0.62 3.57 -9.42
N ALA A 100 0.35 3.98 -8.62
CA ALA A 100 0.35 3.74 -7.18
C ALA A 100 1.04 4.88 -6.43
N ALA A 101 0.61 5.07 -5.20
CA ALA A 101 1.25 5.91 -4.21
C ALA A 101 1.09 5.30 -2.83
N ALA A 102 1.89 5.75 -1.89
CA ALA A 102 1.73 5.50 -0.47
C ALA A 102 1.29 6.80 0.22
N GLY A 103 0.13 6.78 0.85
CA GLY A 103 -0.53 7.97 1.37
C GLY A 103 0.19 8.67 2.52
N GLY A 104 1.18 8.01 3.14
CA GLY A 104 1.89 8.56 4.28
C GLY A 104 2.69 9.84 3.98
N CYS A 105 3.30 9.94 2.80
CA CYS A 105 4.06 11.12 2.39
C CYS A 105 4.02 11.28 0.86
N ILE A 106 3.38 12.36 0.41
CA ILE A 106 3.27 12.69 -1.02
C ILE A 106 3.60 14.17 -1.21
N LEU A 107 4.60 14.46 -2.03
CA LEU A 107 4.86 15.80 -2.53
C LEU A 107 4.37 15.93 -3.97
N THR A 108 3.55 16.93 -4.25
CA THR A 108 2.97 17.16 -5.58
C THR A 108 2.97 18.64 -5.94
N ARG A 109 2.92 18.96 -7.23
CA ARG A 109 2.61 20.33 -7.65
C ARG A 109 1.14 20.62 -7.37
N THR A 110 0.86 21.77 -6.77
CA THR A 110 -0.53 22.20 -6.45
C THR A 110 -1.39 22.24 -7.70
N GLN A 111 -0.86 22.77 -8.80
CA GLN A 111 -1.52 22.87 -10.09
C GLN A 111 -2.01 21.50 -10.63
N ILE A 112 -1.28 20.41 -10.36
CA ILE A 112 -1.71 19.06 -10.79
C ILE A 112 -2.95 18.62 -10.03
N ILE A 113 -3.02 18.91 -8.71
CA ILE A 113 -4.21 18.60 -7.91
C ILE A 113 -5.40 19.44 -8.38
N ASP A 114 -5.20 20.70 -8.72
CA ASP A 114 -6.25 21.55 -9.27
C ASP A 114 -6.76 21.04 -10.63
N SER A 115 -5.85 20.62 -11.51
CA SER A 115 -6.16 20.11 -12.84
C SER A 115 -7.05 18.86 -12.85
N ILE A 116 -7.02 18.07 -11.79
CA ILE A 116 -7.87 16.88 -11.62
C ILE A 116 -9.20 17.19 -10.93
N GLY A 117 -9.46 18.45 -10.53
CA GLY A 117 -10.65 18.86 -9.79
C GLY A 117 -10.54 18.64 -8.29
N GLY A 118 -9.30 18.75 -7.74
CA GLY A 118 -9.01 18.59 -6.32
C GLY A 118 -9.28 17.16 -5.81
N PHE A 119 -9.40 17.02 -4.50
CA PHE A 119 -9.75 15.73 -3.87
C PHE A 119 -11.21 15.35 -4.08
N GLY A 120 -12.05 16.28 -4.56
CA GLY A 120 -13.43 15.98 -4.97
C GLY A 120 -13.52 14.90 -6.05
N SER A 121 -12.52 14.82 -6.93
CA SER A 121 -12.47 13.81 -8.01
C SER A 121 -12.32 12.36 -7.51
N ILE A 122 -11.91 12.18 -6.22
CA ILE A 122 -11.71 10.87 -5.57
C ILE A 122 -12.44 10.79 -4.22
N LYS A 123 -13.41 11.65 -3.96
CA LYS A 123 -14.05 11.90 -2.65
C LYS A 123 -14.52 10.65 -1.89
N ASN A 124 -14.88 9.59 -2.61
CA ASN A 124 -15.40 8.33 -2.06
C ASN A 124 -14.39 7.18 -2.16
N ALA A 125 -13.13 7.44 -2.55
CA ALA A 125 -12.12 6.40 -2.65
C ALA A 125 -11.71 5.92 -1.26
N LEU A 126 -11.74 4.59 -1.05
CA LEU A 126 -11.25 3.96 0.18
C LEU A 126 -9.72 3.85 0.19
N ILE A 127 -9.12 3.65 -1.00
CA ILE A 127 -7.68 3.63 -1.23
C ILE A 127 -7.35 4.94 -1.95
N ASP A 128 -7.30 6.01 -1.17
CA ASP A 128 -7.23 7.39 -1.65
C ASP A 128 -5.92 7.72 -2.37
N ASP A 129 -4.80 7.21 -1.90
CA ASP A 129 -3.47 7.43 -2.43
C ASP A 129 -3.28 6.83 -3.85
N CYS A 130 -3.67 5.57 -4.04
CA CYS A 130 -3.62 4.93 -5.36
C CYS A 130 -4.66 5.53 -6.33
N ALA A 131 -5.83 5.93 -5.83
CA ALA A 131 -6.84 6.62 -6.63
C ALA A 131 -6.32 8.00 -7.08
N LEU A 132 -5.67 8.74 -6.18
CA LEU A 132 -5.03 10.02 -6.48
C LEU A 132 -3.94 9.86 -7.53
N ALA A 133 -3.00 8.91 -7.31
CA ALA A 133 -1.92 8.63 -8.27
C ALA A 133 -2.46 8.28 -9.66
N ARG A 134 -3.51 7.46 -9.73
CA ARG A 134 -4.17 7.12 -11.00
C ARG A 134 -4.76 8.34 -11.68
N ARG A 135 -5.45 9.19 -10.92
CA ARG A 135 -6.09 10.39 -11.45
C ARG A 135 -5.05 11.40 -11.95
N VAL A 136 -3.98 11.61 -11.21
CA VAL A 136 -2.86 12.48 -11.58
C VAL A 136 -2.15 11.94 -12.84
N LYS A 137 -1.84 10.64 -12.87
CA LYS A 137 -1.18 9.99 -14.00
C LYS A 137 -2.03 10.00 -15.27
N SER A 138 -3.35 9.88 -15.16
CA SER A 138 -4.27 9.96 -16.30
C SER A 138 -4.33 11.36 -16.96
N ARG A 139 -3.82 12.38 -16.29
CA ARG A 139 -3.63 13.73 -16.84
C ARG A 139 -2.24 13.95 -17.43
N GLY A 140 -1.47 12.87 -17.61
CA GLY A 140 -0.13 12.93 -18.21
C GLY A 140 0.98 13.30 -17.23
N ALA A 141 0.69 13.48 -15.93
CA ALA A 141 1.71 13.80 -14.96
C ALA A 141 2.66 12.62 -14.72
N ARG A 142 3.94 12.91 -14.61
CA ARG A 142 4.98 11.93 -14.29
C ARG A 142 5.01 11.68 -12.78
N THR A 143 4.55 10.49 -12.38
CA THR A 143 4.51 10.06 -10.98
C THR A 143 5.76 9.26 -10.63
N TRP A 144 6.14 9.27 -9.37
CA TRP A 144 7.17 8.40 -8.81
C TRP A 144 6.80 7.97 -7.39
N MET A 145 7.11 6.72 -7.05
CA MET A 145 7.02 6.21 -5.69
C MET A 145 8.25 5.37 -5.35
N GLY A 146 8.64 5.36 -4.09
CA GLY A 146 9.77 4.57 -3.61
C GLY A 146 9.73 4.28 -2.11
N LEU A 147 10.57 3.33 -1.71
CA LEU A 147 10.84 3.06 -0.29
C LEU A 147 11.73 4.17 0.27
N THR A 148 11.59 4.43 1.58
CA THR A 148 12.44 5.39 2.29
C THR A 148 12.66 5.01 3.73
N HIS A 149 13.81 5.42 4.30
CA HIS A 149 14.06 5.46 5.73
C HIS A 149 13.91 6.88 6.31
N SER A 150 13.69 7.88 5.44
CA SER A 150 13.57 9.29 5.83
C SER A 150 12.16 9.69 6.25
N ALA A 151 11.16 8.85 5.99
CA ALA A 151 9.80 9.02 6.47
C ALA A 151 9.42 7.77 7.26
N LYS A 152 9.05 7.93 8.53
CA LYS A 152 8.74 6.81 9.43
C LYS A 152 7.34 6.98 10.01
N SER A 153 6.58 5.87 10.06
CA SER A 153 5.31 5.86 10.77
C SER A 153 5.55 5.69 12.27
N ALA A 154 5.03 6.61 13.06
CA ALA A 154 5.01 6.51 14.52
C ALA A 154 3.94 5.53 15.03
N ARG A 155 3.13 4.96 14.14
CA ARG A 155 2.05 4.05 14.50
C ARG A 155 2.61 2.66 14.86
N PRO A 156 2.37 2.17 16.09
CA PRO A 156 2.78 0.83 16.46
C PRO A 156 1.83 -0.24 15.91
N TYR A 157 2.40 -1.43 15.67
CA TYR A 157 1.65 -2.63 15.26
C TYR A 157 1.95 -3.81 16.21
N PRO A 158 1.57 -3.71 17.51
CA PRO A 158 2.02 -4.64 18.54
C PRO A 158 1.39 -6.04 18.44
N THR A 159 0.24 -6.15 17.78
CA THR A 159 -0.53 -7.40 17.74
C THR A 159 -0.93 -7.81 16.33
N LEU A 160 -1.20 -9.11 16.16
CA LEU A 160 -1.80 -9.62 14.92
C LEU A 160 -3.09 -8.87 14.57
N ALA A 161 -3.94 -8.57 15.55
CA ALA A 161 -5.22 -7.90 15.34
C ALA A 161 -5.06 -6.50 14.74
N THR A 162 -4.03 -5.75 15.13
CA THR A 162 -3.76 -4.41 14.58
C THR A 162 -3.38 -4.47 13.10
N ILE A 163 -2.52 -5.43 12.72
CA ILE A 163 -2.12 -5.64 11.31
C ILE A 163 -3.29 -6.22 10.51
N TRP A 164 -4.01 -7.19 11.10
CA TRP A 164 -5.20 -7.80 10.48
C TRP A 164 -6.23 -6.75 10.09
N ASN A 165 -6.58 -5.86 11.02
CA ASN A 165 -7.54 -4.80 10.76
C ASN A 165 -7.03 -3.75 9.76
N MET A 166 -5.72 -3.47 9.73
CA MET A 166 -5.11 -2.60 8.73
C MET A 166 -5.32 -3.18 7.32
N VAL A 167 -4.99 -4.45 7.12
CA VAL A 167 -5.10 -5.13 5.81
C VAL A 167 -6.57 -5.38 5.44
N ALA A 168 -7.37 -5.97 6.34
CA ALA A 168 -8.76 -6.29 6.09
C ALA A 168 -9.64 -5.07 5.80
N ARG A 169 -9.20 -3.86 6.17
CA ARG A 169 -9.91 -2.63 5.84
C ARG A 169 -9.99 -2.38 4.33
N THR A 170 -8.92 -2.69 3.56
CA THR A 170 -8.79 -2.26 2.17
C THR A 170 -8.55 -3.41 1.18
N ALA A 171 -8.26 -4.64 1.64
CA ALA A 171 -7.85 -5.73 0.78
C ALA A 171 -8.89 -6.09 -0.30
N PHE A 172 -10.18 -6.16 0.03
CA PHE A 172 -11.21 -6.45 -0.95
C PHE A 172 -11.51 -5.26 -1.89
N ALA A 173 -11.36 -4.03 -1.38
CA ALA A 173 -11.42 -2.83 -2.23
C ALA A 173 -10.27 -2.79 -3.25
N GLN A 174 -9.08 -3.30 -2.87
CA GLN A 174 -7.94 -3.46 -3.77
C GLN A 174 -8.24 -4.44 -4.92
N LEU A 175 -9.08 -5.41 -4.67
CA LEU A 175 -9.61 -6.37 -5.67
C LEU A 175 -10.89 -5.85 -6.36
N LEU A 176 -11.13 -4.54 -6.35
CA LEU A 176 -12.29 -3.86 -6.97
C LEU A 176 -13.64 -4.43 -6.52
N TYR A 177 -13.70 -5.01 -5.32
CA TYR A 177 -14.86 -5.74 -4.78
C TYR A 177 -15.33 -6.91 -5.65
N SER A 178 -14.43 -7.49 -6.45
CA SER A 178 -14.70 -8.60 -7.37
C SER A 178 -14.42 -9.95 -6.70
N SER A 179 -15.44 -10.78 -6.61
CA SER A 179 -15.30 -12.17 -6.12
C SER A 179 -14.41 -13.01 -7.04
N ALA A 180 -14.42 -12.75 -8.35
CA ALA A 180 -13.55 -13.43 -9.30
C ALA A 180 -12.07 -13.09 -9.05
N LEU A 181 -11.75 -11.80 -8.81
CA LEU A 181 -10.40 -11.38 -8.45
C LEU A 181 -9.98 -11.90 -7.07
N LEU A 182 -10.90 -12.05 -6.12
CA LEU A 182 -10.65 -12.67 -4.83
C LEU A 182 -10.25 -14.14 -4.99
N LEU A 183 -11.00 -14.91 -5.77
CA LEU A 183 -10.69 -16.31 -6.06
C LEU A 183 -9.36 -16.44 -6.80
N LEU A 184 -9.12 -15.63 -7.83
CA LEU A 184 -7.85 -15.61 -8.56
C LEU A 184 -6.68 -15.29 -7.63
N CYS A 185 -6.79 -14.24 -6.80
CA CYS A 185 -5.76 -13.88 -5.83
C CYS A 185 -5.50 -15.02 -4.83
N THR A 186 -6.56 -15.65 -4.30
CA THR A 186 -6.45 -16.80 -3.40
C THR A 186 -5.71 -17.96 -4.08
N THR A 187 -6.09 -18.31 -5.31
CA THR A 187 -5.44 -19.38 -6.08
C THR A 187 -3.97 -19.08 -6.31
N VAL A 188 -3.64 -17.87 -6.74
CA VAL A 188 -2.25 -17.45 -6.96
C VAL A 188 -1.43 -17.53 -5.68
N LEU A 189 -1.96 -17.05 -4.54
CA LEU A 189 -1.25 -17.09 -3.26
C LEU A 189 -1.03 -18.54 -2.78
N ILE A 190 -2.02 -19.41 -2.93
CA ILE A 190 -1.89 -20.84 -2.59
C ILE A 190 -0.83 -21.49 -3.48
N LEU A 191 -0.91 -21.33 -4.79
CA LEU A 191 0.01 -21.93 -5.74
C LEU A 191 1.45 -21.41 -5.59
N ALA A 192 1.61 -20.12 -5.31
CA ALA A 192 2.94 -19.51 -5.20
C ALA A 192 3.62 -19.76 -3.85
N PHE A 193 2.87 -19.84 -2.75
CA PHE A 193 3.46 -19.83 -1.41
C PHE A 193 3.20 -21.11 -0.60
N LEU A 194 2.10 -21.83 -0.81
CA LEU A 194 1.79 -23.03 -0.03
C LEU A 194 2.13 -24.32 -0.78
N VAL A 195 1.71 -24.43 -2.04
CA VAL A 195 1.94 -25.63 -2.84
C VAL A 195 3.42 -26.01 -2.94
N PRO A 196 4.39 -25.08 -3.16
CA PRO A 196 5.80 -25.45 -3.22
C PRO A 196 6.33 -25.99 -1.89
N VAL A 197 5.88 -25.46 -0.76
CA VAL A 197 6.29 -25.95 0.56
C VAL A 197 5.76 -27.37 0.81
N ILE A 198 4.49 -27.59 0.50
CA ILE A 198 3.86 -28.90 0.63
C ILE A 198 4.51 -29.91 -0.34
N GLY A 199 4.75 -29.47 -1.59
CA GLY A 199 5.38 -30.29 -2.62
C GLY A 199 6.80 -30.73 -2.25
N ALA A 200 7.59 -29.84 -1.66
CA ALA A 200 8.93 -30.17 -1.19
C ALA A 200 8.94 -31.12 0.01
N ALA A 201 7.92 -31.06 0.86
CA ALA A 201 7.85 -31.86 2.09
C ALA A 201 7.28 -33.27 1.88
N LEU A 202 6.30 -33.41 0.95
CA LEU A 202 5.49 -34.64 0.86
C LEU A 202 5.74 -35.49 -0.39
N PHE A 203 6.35 -34.95 -1.45
CA PHE A 203 6.51 -35.66 -2.71
C PHE A 203 7.97 -35.96 -3.02
N PRO A 204 8.33 -37.16 -3.53
CA PRO A 204 9.70 -37.49 -3.93
C PRO A 204 10.01 -37.09 -5.39
N GLY A 205 11.26 -37.22 -5.78
CA GLY A 205 11.73 -37.13 -7.16
C GLY A 205 11.61 -35.74 -7.76
N ALA A 206 11.21 -35.65 -9.01
CA ALA A 206 11.16 -34.39 -9.79
C ALA A 206 10.22 -33.36 -9.17
N THR A 207 9.11 -33.78 -8.57
CA THR A 207 8.15 -32.89 -7.90
C THR A 207 8.81 -32.18 -6.71
N ALA A 208 9.55 -32.92 -5.87
CA ALA A 208 10.30 -32.33 -4.77
C ALA A 208 11.36 -31.33 -5.28
N ALA A 209 12.10 -31.69 -6.32
CA ALA A 209 13.14 -30.84 -6.88
C ALA A 209 12.59 -29.51 -7.43
N ILE A 210 11.49 -29.54 -8.18
CA ILE A 210 10.81 -28.35 -8.70
C ILE A 210 10.26 -27.51 -7.55
N SER A 211 9.67 -28.14 -6.53
CA SER A 211 9.11 -27.47 -5.36
C SER A 211 10.20 -26.75 -4.54
N VAL A 212 11.33 -27.42 -4.31
CA VAL A 212 12.50 -26.82 -3.64
C VAL A 212 13.03 -25.64 -4.45
N ALA A 213 13.20 -25.78 -5.77
CA ALA A 213 13.62 -24.67 -6.62
C ALA A 213 12.66 -23.47 -6.52
N THR A 214 11.35 -23.73 -6.50
CA THR A 214 10.33 -22.68 -6.33
C THR A 214 10.43 -22.00 -4.97
N VAL A 215 10.64 -22.77 -3.88
CA VAL A 215 10.88 -22.21 -2.54
C VAL A 215 12.13 -21.34 -2.55
N VAL A 216 13.23 -21.77 -3.16
CA VAL A 216 14.45 -20.96 -3.27
C VAL A 216 14.19 -19.64 -4.00
N VAL A 217 13.48 -19.66 -5.14
CA VAL A 217 13.10 -18.44 -5.86
C VAL A 217 12.25 -17.52 -4.98
N MET A 218 11.29 -18.08 -4.24
CA MET A 218 10.46 -17.33 -3.30
C MET A 218 11.30 -16.63 -2.23
N LEU A 219 12.25 -17.34 -1.60
CA LEU A 219 13.15 -16.77 -0.60
C LEU A 219 14.07 -15.70 -1.20
N CYS A 220 14.63 -15.94 -2.39
CA CYS A 220 15.48 -15.00 -3.10
C CYS A 220 14.73 -13.70 -3.47
N THR A 221 13.49 -13.79 -3.91
CA THR A 221 12.68 -12.61 -4.30
C THR A 221 12.24 -11.79 -3.10
N TYR A 222 12.08 -12.41 -1.92
CA TYR A 222 11.73 -11.73 -0.68
C TYR A 222 12.93 -11.12 0.05
N SER A 223 14.10 -11.74 -0.07
CA SER A 223 15.35 -11.31 0.62
C SER A 223 15.69 -9.82 0.46
N PRO A 224 15.51 -9.16 -0.71
CA PRO A 224 15.80 -7.74 -0.85
C PRO A 224 14.93 -6.84 0.07
N VAL A 225 13.70 -7.25 0.35
CA VAL A 225 12.82 -6.51 1.28
C VAL A 225 13.29 -6.66 2.70
N LEU A 226 13.66 -7.88 3.13
CA LEU A 226 14.23 -8.13 4.46
C LEU A 226 15.52 -7.34 4.66
N ARG A 227 16.42 -7.38 3.66
CA ARG A 227 17.68 -6.62 3.70
C ARG A 227 17.45 -5.13 3.84
N TYR A 228 16.50 -4.57 3.07
CA TYR A 228 16.15 -3.15 3.13
C TYR A 228 15.74 -2.74 4.54
N TYR A 229 14.89 -3.53 5.21
CA TYR A 229 14.41 -3.27 6.57
C TYR A 229 15.32 -3.84 7.66
N ARG A 230 16.51 -4.35 7.33
CA ARG A 230 17.48 -4.94 8.28
C ARG A 230 16.88 -6.06 9.12
N ILE A 231 15.95 -6.82 8.55
CA ILE A 231 15.36 -8.00 9.17
C ILE A 231 16.24 -9.23 8.85
N PRO A 232 16.57 -10.07 9.84
CA PRO A 232 17.38 -11.27 9.60
C PRO A 232 16.79 -12.20 8.55
N TYR A 233 17.63 -12.80 7.69
CA TYR A 233 17.19 -13.59 6.53
C TYR A 233 16.39 -14.84 6.89
N HIS A 234 16.52 -15.39 8.11
CA HIS A 234 15.71 -16.54 8.52
C HIS A 234 14.20 -16.24 8.50
N TRP A 235 13.80 -14.96 8.61
CA TRP A 235 12.41 -14.54 8.43
C TRP A 235 11.89 -14.76 7.01
N ALA A 236 12.76 -15.03 6.03
CA ALA A 236 12.29 -15.41 4.70
C ALA A 236 11.45 -16.69 4.71
N LEU A 237 11.80 -17.65 5.60
CA LEU A 237 11.06 -18.89 5.77
C LEU A 237 9.62 -18.71 6.26
N SER A 238 9.31 -17.53 6.83
CA SER A 238 7.95 -17.22 7.28
C SER A 238 7.02 -16.74 6.16
N LEU A 239 7.51 -16.51 4.94
CA LEU A 239 6.71 -15.95 3.85
C LEU A 239 5.49 -16.82 3.47
N PRO A 240 5.53 -18.17 3.48
CA PRO A 240 4.33 -18.99 3.27
C PRO A 240 3.26 -18.76 4.32
N LEU A 241 3.65 -18.67 5.60
CA LEU A 241 2.74 -18.36 6.69
C LEU A 241 2.15 -16.95 6.54
N ALA A 242 2.99 -15.96 6.20
CA ALA A 242 2.51 -14.62 5.92
C ALA A 242 1.50 -14.62 4.75
N GLY A 243 1.79 -15.33 3.66
CA GLY A 243 0.87 -15.49 2.53
C GLY A 243 -0.49 -16.06 2.92
N ALA A 244 -0.50 -17.11 3.76
CA ALA A 244 -1.73 -17.70 4.29
C ALA A 244 -2.53 -16.69 5.15
N LEU A 245 -1.84 -15.94 6.03
CA LEU A 245 -2.48 -14.92 6.86
C LEU A 245 -3.03 -13.76 6.01
N PHE A 246 -2.29 -13.28 5.01
CA PHE A 246 -2.79 -12.23 4.09
C PHE A 246 -3.99 -12.71 3.28
N THR A 247 -4.02 -13.98 2.86
CA THR A 247 -5.21 -14.59 2.23
C THR A 247 -6.40 -14.55 3.18
N ALA A 248 -6.24 -14.98 4.42
CA ALA A 248 -7.31 -14.96 5.43
C ALA A 248 -7.78 -13.52 5.76
N MET A 249 -6.87 -12.54 5.84
CA MET A 249 -7.20 -11.14 6.00
C MET A 249 -8.02 -10.61 4.80
N THR A 250 -7.67 -11.03 3.58
CA THR A 250 -8.39 -10.63 2.36
C THR A 250 -9.80 -11.21 2.33
N TRP A 251 -9.98 -12.47 2.71
CA TRP A 251 -11.30 -13.08 2.90
C TRP A 251 -12.09 -12.39 4.00
N THR A 252 -11.45 -12.03 5.12
CA THR A 252 -12.09 -11.25 6.19
C THR A 252 -12.61 -9.90 5.65
N SER A 253 -11.82 -9.24 4.78
CA SER A 253 -12.23 -7.99 4.13
C SER A 253 -13.49 -8.19 3.26
N ALA A 254 -13.52 -9.25 2.46
CA ALA A 254 -14.66 -9.58 1.60
C ALA A 254 -15.92 -9.94 2.43
N LEU A 255 -15.78 -10.76 3.45
CA LEU A 255 -16.87 -11.11 4.36
C LEU A 255 -17.46 -9.89 5.06
N ARG A 256 -16.61 -8.98 5.57
CA ARG A 256 -17.08 -7.72 6.16
C ARG A 256 -17.87 -6.88 5.16
N HIS A 257 -17.43 -6.84 3.91
CA HIS A 257 -18.15 -6.12 2.85
C HIS A 257 -19.51 -6.76 2.55
N TRP A 258 -19.59 -8.06 2.35
CA TRP A 258 -20.83 -8.78 2.05
C TRP A 258 -21.84 -8.75 3.20
N LEU A 259 -21.35 -8.74 4.45
CA LEU A 259 -22.19 -8.60 5.64
C LEU A 259 -22.62 -7.14 5.92
N GLY A 260 -22.30 -6.19 5.02
CA GLY A 260 -22.67 -4.77 5.19
C GLY A 260 -21.97 -4.05 6.34
N ARG A 261 -20.94 -4.68 6.97
CA ARG A 261 -20.22 -4.08 8.09
C ARG A 261 -19.26 -2.96 7.69
N GLY A 262 -19.04 -2.78 6.36
CA GLY A 262 -18.21 -1.73 5.78
C GLY A 262 -16.76 -1.72 6.27
N ALA A 263 -15.97 -0.81 5.73
CA ALA A 263 -14.64 -0.51 6.27
C ALA A 263 -14.81 0.44 7.48
N ILE A 264 -14.44 0.02 8.67
CA ILE A 264 -14.49 0.86 9.88
C ILE A 264 -13.15 1.56 10.05
N TRP A 265 -13.17 2.90 10.12
CA TRP A 265 -11.99 3.70 10.40
C TRP A 265 -12.32 4.83 11.38
N LYS A 266 -11.59 4.89 12.50
CA LYS A 266 -11.83 5.87 13.59
C LYS A 266 -13.31 5.96 14.00
N GLY A 267 -13.97 4.80 14.16
CA GLY A 267 -15.38 4.72 14.58
C GLY A 267 -16.43 5.06 13.51
N ARG A 268 -16.02 5.34 12.28
CA ARG A 268 -16.92 5.60 11.15
C ARG A 268 -16.95 4.43 10.19
N SER A 269 -18.12 3.97 9.78
CA SER A 269 -18.28 2.93 8.76
C SER A 269 -18.40 3.59 7.37
N TYR A 270 -17.61 3.10 6.43
CA TYR A 270 -17.65 3.48 5.02
C TYR A 270 -18.33 2.35 4.24
N THR A 271 -19.66 2.36 4.19
CA THR A 271 -20.44 1.42 3.37
C THR A 271 -20.76 2.13 2.05
N LYS A 272 -20.33 1.55 0.89
CA LYS A 272 -20.92 1.95 -0.38
C LYS A 272 -22.39 1.51 -0.35
N ARG A 273 -23.30 2.46 -0.39
CA ARG A 273 -24.67 2.21 -0.83
C ARG A 273 -24.70 2.06 -2.33
#